data_604fca7c64ebf6fd09510be264cf8fab
#
_entry.id   604fca7c64ebf6fd09510be264cf8fab
#
_cell.length_a   1.000
_cell.length_b   1.000
_cell.length_c   1.000
_cell.angle_alpha   90.00
_cell.angle_beta   90.00
_cell.angle_gamma   90.00
#
_symmetry.space_group_name_H-M   'P 1'
#
loop_
_entity.id
_entity.type
_entity.pdbx_description
1 polymer ?
#
loop_
_entity_poly.entity_id
_entity_poly.type
_entity_poly.pdbx_seq_one_letter_code
_entity_poly.pdbx_strand_id
1 'polypeptide(L)'
;MSRGLGDVYKRQVITGLTVVLPNGDIINTGSRTKKTSAGYNLTNLFIGSEGTLGIITEVQLRLSPIPESIMAAVCHFPTLEKAVQTAQQVIQYGVPIARIEMLNKDQMGISINYSKLKDVEAVPTLFFEFHGSEQSNNENIKVVEEISKENSGSSFKWAKDLEDRNKLWKARWDVYYSVKALINNGRVYSTDVCLPISNITECVNYAEEQAKKFGLRAPMVGHLGDGNFLSLIHI
;
A
#
# COMPACT_ATOMS: atom_id res chain seq x y z
N MET A 1 -2.20 -14.84 -1.12
CA MET A 1 -1.22 -13.74 -1.25
C MET A 1 -1.65 -12.93 -2.46
N SER A 2 -2.06 -11.69 -2.25
CA SER A 2 -2.26 -10.75 -3.36
C SER A 2 -0.90 -10.56 -4.04
N ARG A 3 -0.75 -11.01 -5.27
CA ARG A 3 0.43 -10.75 -6.10
C ARG A 3 0.34 -9.40 -6.81
N GLY A 4 -0.65 -8.58 -6.43
CA GLY A 4 -0.85 -7.25 -6.96
C GLY A 4 0.19 -6.28 -6.45
N LEU A 5 0.50 -5.32 -7.19
CA LEU A 5 1.08 -3.97 -7.01
C LEU A 5 2.20 -3.71 -5.97
N GLY A 6 2.41 -4.54 -4.97
CA GLY A 6 3.70 -4.58 -4.26
C GLY A 6 4.88 -4.77 -5.21
N ASP A 7 4.59 -5.10 -6.46
CA ASP A 7 5.57 -5.24 -7.55
C ASP A 7 5.93 -3.92 -8.22
N VAL A 8 5.20 -2.82 -8.03
CA VAL A 8 5.53 -1.53 -8.64
C VAL A 8 6.89 -1.04 -8.14
N TYR A 9 7.11 -1.05 -6.83
CA TYR A 9 8.42 -0.71 -6.25
C TYR A 9 9.50 -1.72 -6.63
N LYS A 10 9.18 -3.00 -6.67
CA LYS A 10 10.13 -4.05 -7.05
C LYS A 10 10.61 -3.86 -8.49
N ARG A 11 9.72 -3.52 -9.41
CA ARG A 11 10.11 -3.22 -10.80
C ARG A 11 11.08 -2.06 -10.90
N GLN A 12 10.92 -1.03 -10.08
CA GLN A 12 11.76 0.17 -10.10
C GLN A 12 13.15 -0.04 -9.51
N VAL A 13 13.35 -1.05 -8.65
CA VAL A 13 14.64 -1.34 -8.01
C VAL A 13 15.47 -2.37 -8.78
N ILE A 14 14.88 -3.07 -9.76
CA ILE A 14 15.60 -4.03 -10.57
C ILE A 14 16.37 -3.31 -11.67
N THR A 15 17.69 -3.49 -11.69
CA THR A 15 18.59 -2.85 -12.66
C THR A 15 19.11 -3.81 -13.72
N GLY A 16 19.00 -5.13 -13.51
CA GLY A 16 19.43 -6.15 -14.45
C GLY A 16 18.96 -7.54 -14.05
N LEU A 17 18.96 -8.45 -15.01
CA LEU A 17 18.54 -9.85 -14.85
C LEU A 17 19.51 -10.78 -15.59
N THR A 18 19.71 -11.98 -15.07
CA THR A 18 20.19 -13.14 -15.83
C THR A 18 19.00 -14.03 -16.15
N VAL A 19 18.80 -14.35 -17.43
CA VAL A 19 17.61 -15.07 -17.90
C VAL A 19 18.04 -16.22 -18.80
N VAL A 20 17.47 -17.41 -18.58
CA VAL A 20 17.56 -18.55 -19.48
C VAL A 20 16.37 -18.52 -20.43
N LEU A 21 16.66 -18.44 -21.73
CA LEU A 21 15.66 -18.41 -22.79
C LEU A 21 15.13 -19.83 -23.12
N PRO A 22 13.99 -19.96 -23.84
CA PRO A 22 13.43 -21.27 -24.19
C PRO A 22 14.35 -22.18 -25.02
N ASN A 23 15.29 -21.60 -25.75
CA ASN A 23 16.30 -22.35 -26.54
C ASN A 23 17.52 -22.76 -25.71
N GLY A 24 17.56 -22.43 -24.40
CA GLY A 24 18.66 -22.72 -23.49
C GLY A 24 19.76 -21.64 -23.44
N ASP A 25 19.69 -20.60 -24.25
CA ASP A 25 20.66 -19.49 -24.19
C ASP A 25 20.49 -18.71 -22.88
N ILE A 26 21.64 -18.26 -22.34
CA ILE A 26 21.67 -17.41 -21.15
C ILE A 26 22.01 -15.99 -21.57
N ILE A 27 21.11 -15.07 -21.25
CA ILE A 27 21.29 -13.64 -21.52
C ILE A 27 21.35 -12.84 -20.24
N ASN A 28 22.09 -11.72 -20.30
CA ASN A 28 22.11 -10.71 -19.24
C ASN A 28 21.44 -9.44 -19.76
N THR A 29 20.48 -8.90 -18.98
CA THR A 29 19.79 -7.66 -19.31
C THR A 29 20.16 -6.56 -18.31
N GLY A 30 20.14 -5.31 -18.78
CA GLY A 30 20.46 -4.17 -17.93
C GLY A 30 21.96 -4.03 -17.63
N SER A 31 22.28 -3.16 -16.68
CA SER A 31 23.65 -2.89 -16.25
C SER A 31 23.68 -2.26 -14.86
N ARG A 32 24.90 -2.16 -14.26
CA ARG A 32 25.09 -1.45 -12.98
C ARG A 32 25.03 0.08 -13.12
N THR A 33 24.98 0.59 -14.34
CA THR A 33 24.92 2.03 -14.56
C THR A 33 23.58 2.62 -14.14
N LYS A 34 23.58 3.84 -13.61
CA LYS A 34 22.36 4.52 -13.18
C LYS A 34 21.40 4.83 -14.34
N LYS A 35 21.94 5.03 -15.54
CA LYS A 35 21.16 5.25 -16.78
C LYS A 35 21.89 4.67 -17.99
N THR A 36 21.13 4.30 -19.00
CA THR A 36 21.61 3.96 -20.34
C THR A 36 20.62 4.48 -21.38
N SER A 37 21.11 4.85 -22.54
CA SER A 37 20.30 5.22 -23.71
C SER A 37 20.44 4.19 -24.84
N ALA A 38 21.18 3.09 -24.61
CA ALA A 38 21.48 2.10 -25.62
C ALA A 38 20.44 0.96 -25.63
N GLY A 39 19.83 0.73 -26.78
CA GLY A 39 18.97 -0.41 -27.05
C GLY A 39 17.63 -0.40 -26.32
N TYR A 40 16.91 -1.52 -26.40
CA TYR A 40 15.65 -1.71 -25.71
C TYR A 40 15.85 -2.06 -24.24
N ASN A 41 14.89 -1.67 -23.38
CA ASN A 41 14.90 -2.05 -21.99
C ASN A 41 14.36 -3.49 -21.80
N LEU A 42 15.21 -4.47 -22.08
CA LEU A 42 14.86 -5.87 -21.93
C LEU A 42 14.59 -6.27 -20.48
N THR A 43 15.22 -5.61 -19.50
CA THR A 43 14.96 -5.86 -18.07
C THR A 43 13.47 -5.69 -17.76
N ASN A 44 12.87 -4.60 -18.20
CA ASN A 44 11.44 -4.35 -17.99
C ASN A 44 10.54 -5.27 -18.83
N LEU A 45 11.03 -5.80 -19.94
CA LEU A 45 10.29 -6.80 -20.74
C LEU A 45 10.13 -8.12 -19.98
N PHE A 46 11.19 -8.60 -19.33
CA PHE A 46 11.17 -9.85 -18.57
C PHE A 46 10.47 -9.74 -17.21
N ILE A 47 10.51 -8.56 -16.57
CA ILE A 47 9.84 -8.34 -15.29
C ILE A 47 8.31 -8.45 -15.48
N GLY A 48 7.69 -9.37 -14.75
CA GLY A 48 6.25 -9.64 -14.85
C GLY A 48 5.86 -10.57 -16.00
N SER A 49 6.83 -11.16 -16.70
CA SER A 49 6.56 -12.17 -17.76
C SER A 49 6.05 -13.51 -17.24
N GLU A 50 6.12 -13.76 -15.93
CA GLU A 50 5.66 -14.98 -15.25
C GLU A 50 6.18 -16.28 -15.90
N GLY A 51 7.42 -16.27 -16.39
CA GLY A 51 8.07 -17.40 -17.04
C GLY A 51 7.72 -17.61 -18.51
N THR A 52 6.87 -16.75 -19.11
CA THR A 52 6.45 -16.89 -20.52
C THR A 52 7.55 -16.55 -21.54
N LEU A 53 8.53 -15.73 -21.15
CA LEU A 53 9.64 -15.30 -22.00
C LEU A 53 10.96 -15.99 -21.67
N GLY A 54 11.08 -16.56 -20.49
CA GLY A 54 12.28 -17.20 -19.99
C GLY A 54 12.27 -17.36 -18.48
N ILE A 55 13.29 -18.03 -17.96
CA ILE A 55 13.45 -18.27 -16.51
C ILE A 55 14.48 -17.31 -15.96
N ILE A 56 14.07 -16.44 -15.03
CA ILE A 56 14.96 -15.50 -14.33
C ILE A 56 15.73 -16.29 -13.27
N THR A 57 17.05 -16.31 -13.37
CA THR A 57 17.96 -17.03 -12.45
C THR A 57 18.68 -16.08 -11.50
N GLU A 58 18.94 -14.84 -11.92
CA GLU A 58 19.58 -13.82 -11.10
C GLU A 58 18.91 -12.48 -11.26
N VAL A 59 18.85 -11.70 -10.18
CA VAL A 59 18.28 -10.36 -10.14
C VAL A 59 19.29 -9.39 -9.54
N GLN A 60 19.59 -8.33 -10.29
CA GLN A 60 20.42 -7.22 -9.80
C GLN A 60 19.51 -6.13 -9.24
N LEU A 61 19.71 -5.75 -7.98
CA LEU A 61 18.88 -4.79 -7.26
C LEU A 61 19.63 -3.49 -6.99
N ARG A 62 18.93 -2.38 -7.09
CA ARG A 62 19.35 -1.11 -6.49
C ARG A 62 19.01 -1.13 -5.01
N LEU A 63 19.99 -0.87 -4.18
CA LEU A 63 19.80 -0.77 -2.73
C LEU A 63 19.57 0.69 -2.33
N SER A 64 18.71 0.90 -1.36
CA SER A 64 18.53 2.17 -0.68
C SER A 64 19.17 2.10 0.72
N PRO A 65 19.70 3.22 1.24
CA PRO A 65 20.22 3.24 2.61
C PRO A 65 19.09 2.97 3.61
N ILE A 66 19.44 2.43 4.76
CA ILE A 66 18.51 2.32 5.89
C ILE A 66 18.24 3.74 6.39
N PRO A 67 16.96 4.16 6.51
CA PRO A 67 16.64 5.49 7.00
C PRO A 67 17.10 5.67 8.45
N GLU A 68 17.59 6.88 8.75
CA GLU A 68 18.02 7.26 10.10
C GLU A 68 16.87 7.13 11.12
N SER A 69 15.68 7.53 10.70
CA SER A 69 14.47 7.50 11.50
C SER A 69 13.29 6.97 10.69
N ILE A 70 12.48 6.12 11.32
CA ILE A 70 11.20 5.66 10.82
C ILE A 70 10.15 6.08 11.84
N MET A 71 9.13 6.81 11.38
CA MET A 71 7.99 7.20 12.19
C MET A 71 6.69 6.74 11.55
N ALA A 72 5.69 6.44 12.36
CA ALA A 72 4.37 6.05 11.91
C ALA A 72 3.30 6.96 12.49
N ALA A 73 2.22 7.20 11.74
CA ALA A 73 1.06 7.92 12.24
C ALA A 73 -0.23 7.23 11.81
N VAL A 74 -1.30 7.49 12.55
CA VAL A 74 -2.66 7.00 12.28
C VAL A 74 -3.63 8.14 12.47
N CYS A 75 -4.61 8.27 11.58
CA CYS A 75 -5.68 9.26 11.68
C CYS A 75 -7.02 8.63 11.30
N HIS A 76 -8.07 8.95 12.06
CA HIS A 76 -9.44 8.53 11.84
C HIS A 76 -10.24 9.58 11.09
N PHE A 77 -11.17 9.15 10.22
CA PHE A 77 -11.97 10.06 9.40
C PHE A 77 -13.47 9.74 9.50
N PRO A 78 -14.36 10.75 9.37
CA PRO A 78 -15.79 10.53 9.44
C PRO A 78 -16.33 9.75 8.22
N THR A 79 -15.68 9.89 7.07
CA THR A 79 -16.06 9.21 5.82
C THR A 79 -14.83 8.69 5.09
N LEU A 80 -15.03 7.67 4.26
CA LEU A 80 -13.98 7.10 3.41
C LEU A 80 -13.48 8.16 2.40
N GLU A 81 -14.38 8.96 1.86
CA GLU A 81 -14.05 10.08 0.96
C GLU A 81 -13.04 11.05 1.59
N LYS A 82 -13.26 11.47 2.85
CA LYS A 82 -12.36 12.38 3.55
C LYS A 82 -10.98 11.77 3.80
N ALA A 83 -10.92 10.47 4.09
CA ALA A 83 -9.65 9.76 4.19
C ALA A 83 -8.90 9.77 2.85
N VAL A 84 -9.57 9.42 1.74
CA VAL A 84 -8.93 9.39 0.42
C VAL A 84 -8.51 10.78 -0.04
N GLN A 85 -9.33 11.82 0.16
CA GLN A 85 -8.97 13.21 -0.13
C GLN A 85 -7.72 13.65 0.62
N THR A 86 -7.59 13.26 1.89
CA THR A 86 -6.37 13.53 2.68
C THR A 86 -5.14 12.90 2.03
N ALA A 87 -5.22 11.63 1.65
CA ALA A 87 -4.10 10.96 0.98
C ALA A 87 -3.72 11.63 -0.35
N GLN A 88 -4.71 12.03 -1.15
CA GLN A 88 -4.48 12.77 -2.39
C GLN A 88 -3.77 14.11 -2.12
N GLN A 89 -4.22 14.88 -1.13
CA GLN A 89 -3.60 16.15 -0.78
C GLN A 89 -2.17 15.99 -0.28
N VAL A 90 -1.90 15.01 0.59
CA VAL A 90 -0.54 14.71 1.06
C VAL A 90 0.42 14.46 -0.10
N ILE A 91 -0.03 13.72 -1.12
CA ILE A 91 0.76 13.46 -2.32
C ILE A 91 0.90 14.73 -3.19
N GLN A 92 -0.16 15.49 -3.37
CA GLN A 92 -0.14 16.74 -4.15
C GLN A 92 0.77 17.80 -3.54
N TYR A 93 0.83 17.90 -2.21
CA TYR A 93 1.77 18.78 -1.50
C TYR A 93 3.22 18.30 -1.58
N GLY A 94 3.46 17.11 -2.17
CA GLY A 94 4.80 16.56 -2.33
C GLY A 94 5.46 16.14 -1.00
N VAL A 95 4.67 15.80 0.01
CA VAL A 95 5.19 15.29 1.28
C VAL A 95 5.93 13.98 1.02
N PRO A 96 7.23 13.88 1.39
CA PRO A 96 7.99 12.65 1.20
C PRO A 96 7.52 11.58 2.20
N ILE A 97 6.55 10.80 1.79
CA ILE A 97 5.95 9.76 2.59
C ILE A 97 6.31 8.38 2.05
N ALA A 98 6.65 7.44 2.94
CA ALA A 98 7.03 6.09 2.55
C ALA A 98 5.83 5.21 2.24
N ARG A 99 4.73 5.38 2.98
CA ARG A 99 3.47 4.63 2.78
C ARG A 99 2.28 5.44 3.24
N ILE A 100 1.17 5.31 2.49
CA ILE A 100 -0.16 5.74 2.90
C ILE A 100 -1.10 4.56 2.68
N GLU A 101 -1.56 3.98 3.77
CA GLU A 101 -2.44 2.82 3.78
C GLU A 101 -3.81 3.21 4.31
N MET A 102 -4.86 2.58 3.81
CA MET A 102 -6.25 2.87 4.18
C MET A 102 -6.99 1.61 4.57
N LEU A 103 -7.78 1.70 5.62
CA LEU A 103 -8.84 0.73 5.93
C LEU A 103 -10.18 1.46 5.97
N ASN A 104 -11.19 0.89 5.30
CA ASN A 104 -12.55 1.40 5.44
C ASN A 104 -13.17 0.98 6.78
N LYS A 105 -14.32 1.53 7.12
CA LYS A 105 -15.01 1.27 8.39
C LYS A 105 -15.23 -0.21 8.66
N ASP A 106 -15.64 -0.96 7.63
CA ASP A 106 -15.94 -2.41 7.77
C ASP A 106 -14.67 -3.20 8.08
N GLN A 107 -13.58 -2.93 7.34
CA GLN A 107 -12.29 -3.57 7.59
C GLN A 107 -11.73 -3.21 8.97
N MET A 108 -11.86 -1.95 9.40
CA MET A 108 -11.43 -1.54 10.74
C MET A 108 -12.18 -2.34 11.81
N GLY A 109 -13.50 -2.47 11.72
CA GLY A 109 -14.30 -3.26 12.66
C GLY A 109 -13.87 -4.73 12.72
N ILE A 110 -13.60 -5.33 11.57
CA ILE A 110 -13.10 -6.70 11.46
C ILE A 110 -11.73 -6.84 12.14
N SER A 111 -10.79 -5.94 11.82
CA SER A 111 -9.44 -5.96 12.38
C SER A 111 -9.43 -5.73 13.89
N ILE A 112 -10.24 -4.80 14.41
CA ILE A 112 -10.39 -4.54 15.85
C ILE A 112 -10.85 -5.80 16.59
N ASN A 113 -11.88 -6.45 16.09
CA ASN A 113 -12.44 -7.66 16.69
C ASN A 113 -11.44 -8.82 16.69
N TYR A 114 -10.76 -9.04 15.56
CA TYR A 114 -9.76 -10.10 15.40
C TYR A 114 -8.55 -9.89 16.30
N SER A 115 -7.98 -8.69 16.28
CA SER A 115 -6.75 -8.34 17.01
C SER A 115 -7.02 -7.93 18.45
N LYS A 116 -8.31 -7.92 18.90
CA LYS A 116 -8.75 -7.51 20.24
C LYS A 116 -8.20 -6.14 20.65
N LEU A 117 -8.23 -5.19 19.70
CA LEU A 117 -7.75 -3.83 19.96
C LEU A 117 -8.72 -3.10 20.88
N LYS A 118 -8.16 -2.42 21.87
CA LYS A 118 -8.91 -1.59 22.83
C LYS A 118 -8.77 -0.12 22.44
N ASP A 119 -9.80 0.67 22.71
CA ASP A 119 -9.80 2.13 22.54
C ASP A 119 -9.53 2.58 21.10
N VAL A 120 -9.99 1.78 20.12
CA VAL A 120 -9.91 2.05 18.68
C VAL A 120 -11.31 2.01 18.09
N GLU A 121 -11.68 3.05 17.36
CA GLU A 121 -13.00 3.15 16.73
C GLU A 121 -13.02 2.48 15.34
N ALA A 122 -14.16 1.87 14.99
CA ALA A 122 -14.41 1.29 13.68
C ALA A 122 -14.87 2.38 12.70
N VAL A 123 -13.93 3.20 12.23
CA VAL A 123 -14.14 4.29 11.27
C VAL A 123 -13.08 4.21 10.17
N PRO A 124 -13.29 4.85 9.01
CA PRO A 124 -12.24 4.93 7.99
C PRO A 124 -10.95 5.50 8.57
N THR A 125 -9.84 4.81 8.33
CA THR A 125 -8.56 5.12 8.98
C THR A 125 -7.43 5.12 7.97
N LEU A 126 -6.58 6.15 8.03
CA LEU A 126 -5.29 6.20 7.33
C LEU A 126 -4.14 5.84 8.28
N PHE A 127 -3.18 5.12 7.71
CA PHE A 127 -1.92 4.77 8.33
C PHE A 127 -0.80 5.35 7.48
N PHE A 128 0.08 6.10 8.10
CA PHE A 128 1.20 6.77 7.45
C PHE A 128 2.53 6.22 7.96
N GLU A 129 3.54 6.12 7.09
CA GLU A 129 4.91 5.79 7.48
C GLU A 129 5.86 6.79 6.82
N PHE A 130 6.77 7.34 7.61
CA PHE A 130 7.75 8.35 7.20
C PHE A 130 9.16 7.79 7.35
N HIS A 131 9.99 7.96 6.32
CA HIS A 131 11.39 7.58 6.31
C HIS A 131 12.26 8.81 6.05
N GLY A 132 13.25 9.07 6.90
CA GLY A 132 14.15 10.20 6.73
C GLY A 132 15.00 10.48 7.96
N SER A 133 15.44 11.72 8.12
CA SER A 133 15.98 12.20 9.38
C SER A 133 14.86 12.44 10.41
N GLU A 134 15.19 12.47 11.68
CA GLU A 134 14.21 12.76 12.73
C GLU A 134 13.56 14.14 12.54
N GLN A 135 14.35 15.15 12.17
CA GLN A 135 13.84 16.50 11.92
C GLN A 135 12.85 16.50 10.74
N SER A 136 13.24 15.92 9.61
CA SER A 136 12.38 15.85 8.41
C SER A 136 11.07 15.11 8.71
N ASN A 137 11.12 13.99 9.43
CA ASN A 137 9.92 13.25 9.79
C ASN A 137 8.98 14.05 10.69
N ASN A 138 9.51 14.80 11.67
CA ASN A 138 8.72 15.65 12.52
C ASN A 138 8.03 16.81 11.77
N GLU A 139 8.72 17.39 10.77
CA GLU A 139 8.15 18.42 9.89
C GLU A 139 7.03 17.84 9.02
N ASN A 140 7.28 16.69 8.39
CA ASN A 140 6.30 16.00 7.52
C ASN A 140 5.06 15.57 8.31
N ILE A 141 5.22 15.05 9.54
CA ILE A 141 4.11 14.67 10.41
C ILE A 141 3.20 15.86 10.70
N LYS A 142 3.77 17.06 10.98
CA LYS A 142 2.96 18.26 11.21
C LYS A 142 2.13 18.64 9.99
N VAL A 143 2.74 18.61 8.80
CA VAL A 143 2.03 18.91 7.55
C VAL A 143 0.89 17.91 7.33
N VAL A 144 1.16 16.61 7.52
CA VAL A 144 0.12 15.58 7.37
C VAL A 144 -0.98 15.71 8.41
N GLU A 145 -0.64 16.10 9.64
CA GLU A 145 -1.62 16.38 10.70
C GLU A 145 -2.53 17.56 10.35
N GLU A 146 -1.97 18.65 9.80
CA GLU A 146 -2.73 19.82 9.35
C GLU A 146 -3.68 19.46 8.21
N ILE A 147 -3.19 18.78 7.15
CA ILE A 147 -4.02 18.30 6.03
C ILE A 147 -5.13 17.36 6.55
N SER A 148 -4.81 16.49 7.51
CA SER A 148 -5.79 15.59 8.11
C SER A 148 -6.90 16.37 8.85
N LYS A 149 -6.55 17.40 9.60
CA LYS A 149 -7.50 18.27 10.31
C LYS A 149 -8.43 19.03 9.34
N GLU A 150 -7.90 19.54 8.24
CA GLU A 150 -8.68 20.21 7.19
C GLU A 150 -9.75 19.27 6.60
N ASN A 151 -9.47 17.98 6.54
CA ASN A 151 -10.40 16.94 6.09
C ASN A 151 -11.21 16.29 7.23
N SER A 152 -11.35 16.99 8.36
CA SER A 152 -12.10 16.50 9.54
C SER A 152 -11.51 15.22 10.16
N GLY A 153 -10.22 15.00 10.01
CA GLY A 153 -9.48 13.93 10.66
C GLY A 153 -9.46 14.12 12.17
N SER A 154 -9.56 13.03 12.89
CA SER A 154 -9.59 12.98 14.35
C SER A 154 -8.60 11.94 14.89
N SER A 155 -8.29 12.03 16.17
CA SER A 155 -7.44 11.05 16.86
C SER A 155 -6.08 10.82 16.15
N PHE A 156 -5.48 11.90 15.62
CA PHE A 156 -4.16 11.80 15.00
C PHE A 156 -3.14 11.38 16.07
N LYS A 157 -2.53 10.21 15.89
CA LYS A 157 -1.52 9.66 16.80
C LYS A 157 -0.28 9.29 15.98
N TRP A 158 0.89 9.53 16.51
CA TRP A 158 2.14 9.13 15.89
C TRP A 158 3.10 8.50 16.88
N ALA A 159 4.03 7.69 16.39
CA ALA A 159 5.03 6.99 17.19
C ALA A 159 6.35 6.86 16.44
N LYS A 160 7.45 6.95 17.21
CA LYS A 160 8.82 6.74 16.73
C LYS A 160 9.33 5.35 17.12
N ASP A 161 9.04 4.91 18.35
CA ASP A 161 9.53 3.65 18.88
C ASP A 161 8.88 2.46 18.16
N LEU A 162 9.65 1.42 17.91
CA LEU A 162 9.22 0.25 17.15
C LEU A 162 7.97 -0.42 17.74
N GLU A 163 7.91 -0.55 19.06
CA GLU A 163 6.78 -1.18 19.75
C GLU A 163 5.49 -0.38 19.55
N ASP A 164 5.54 0.93 19.71
CA ASP A 164 4.37 1.81 19.55
C ASP A 164 3.94 1.93 18.09
N ARG A 165 4.90 1.98 17.14
CA ARG A 165 4.61 1.87 15.70
C ARG A 165 3.88 0.56 15.38
N ASN A 166 4.35 -0.55 15.94
CA ASN A 166 3.74 -1.85 15.75
C ASN A 166 2.31 -1.90 16.33
N LYS A 167 2.06 -1.26 17.46
CA LYS A 167 0.71 -1.13 18.03
C LYS A 167 -0.22 -0.33 17.11
N LEU A 168 0.26 0.82 16.57
CA LEU A 168 -0.51 1.63 15.63
C LEU A 168 -0.89 0.86 14.36
N TRP A 169 0.04 0.08 13.83
CA TRP A 169 -0.13 -0.64 12.57
C TRP A 169 -0.78 -2.01 12.68
N LYS A 170 -1.04 -2.48 13.88
CA LYS A 170 -1.54 -3.85 14.10
C LYS A 170 -2.84 -4.14 13.34
N ALA A 171 -3.79 -3.20 13.33
CA ALA A 171 -5.04 -3.35 12.59
C ALA A 171 -4.79 -3.55 11.08
N ARG A 172 -3.78 -2.87 10.53
CA ARG A 172 -3.41 -2.96 9.10
C ARG A 172 -2.72 -4.27 8.76
N TRP A 173 -1.86 -4.78 9.64
CA TRP A 173 -1.14 -6.03 9.37
C TRP A 173 -2.04 -7.25 9.41
N ASP A 174 -3.05 -7.25 10.27
CA ASP A 174 -3.94 -8.38 10.47
C ASP A 174 -5.10 -8.45 9.44
N VAL A 175 -5.15 -7.52 8.46
CA VAL A 175 -6.25 -7.38 7.48
C VAL A 175 -6.65 -8.71 6.85
N TYR A 176 -5.74 -9.40 6.18
CA TYR A 176 -6.05 -10.64 5.47
C TYR A 176 -6.53 -11.75 6.41
N TYR A 177 -5.82 -11.93 7.53
CA TYR A 177 -6.14 -12.96 8.53
C TYR A 177 -7.45 -12.67 9.22
N SER A 178 -7.75 -11.40 9.48
CA SER A 178 -9.00 -10.98 10.12
C SER A 178 -10.22 -11.27 9.24
N VAL A 179 -10.14 -11.02 7.94
CA VAL A 179 -11.20 -11.36 6.98
C VAL A 179 -11.32 -12.89 6.84
N LYS A 180 -10.19 -13.59 6.70
CA LYS A 180 -10.19 -15.05 6.60
C LYS A 180 -10.83 -15.72 7.84
N ALA A 181 -10.63 -15.16 9.03
CA ALA A 181 -11.21 -15.70 10.27
C ALA A 181 -12.73 -15.54 10.38
N LEU A 182 -13.36 -14.68 9.57
CA LEU A 182 -14.82 -14.54 9.54
C LEU A 182 -15.52 -15.70 8.82
N ILE A 183 -14.79 -16.49 8.06
CA ILE A 183 -15.34 -17.43 7.10
C ILE A 183 -14.97 -18.85 7.53
N ASN A 184 -15.96 -19.61 7.97
CA ASN A 184 -15.81 -21.06 8.20
C ASN A 184 -15.86 -21.77 6.83
N ASN A 185 -14.71 -22.30 6.37
CA ASN A 185 -14.55 -23.03 5.10
C ASN A 185 -14.76 -22.22 3.81
N GLY A 186 -14.87 -20.91 3.88
CA GLY A 186 -14.97 -20.03 2.71
C GLY A 186 -13.62 -19.62 2.14
N ARG A 187 -13.66 -18.98 0.98
CA ARG A 187 -12.48 -18.37 0.33
C ARG A 187 -12.58 -16.86 0.37
N VAL A 188 -11.46 -16.19 0.59
CA VAL A 188 -11.34 -14.74 0.41
C VAL A 188 -10.92 -14.51 -1.03
N TYR A 189 -11.75 -13.79 -1.78
CA TYR A 189 -11.39 -13.26 -3.09
C TYR A 189 -10.96 -11.80 -2.92
N SER A 190 -9.75 -11.48 -3.33
CA SER A 190 -9.24 -10.11 -3.32
C SER A 190 -9.37 -9.52 -4.72
N THR A 191 -10.14 -8.46 -4.86
CA THR A 191 -10.04 -7.60 -6.05
C THR A 191 -8.75 -6.79 -5.95
N ASP A 192 -8.30 -6.24 -7.06
CA ASP A 192 -7.08 -5.43 -7.10
C ASP A 192 -7.25 -4.38 -8.20
N VAL A 193 -7.31 -3.11 -7.81
CA VAL A 193 -7.58 -2.00 -8.73
C VAL A 193 -6.52 -0.93 -8.52
N CYS A 194 -5.84 -0.54 -9.60
CA CYS A 194 -4.91 0.59 -9.61
C CYS A 194 -5.37 1.66 -10.57
N LEU A 195 -5.37 2.90 -10.12
CA LEU A 195 -5.92 4.05 -10.81
C LEU A 195 -4.97 5.25 -10.73
N PRO A 196 -5.10 6.21 -11.65
CA PRO A 196 -4.57 7.55 -11.40
C PRO A 196 -5.10 8.05 -10.05
N ILE A 197 -4.21 8.62 -9.22
CA ILE A 197 -4.53 9.05 -7.85
C ILE A 197 -5.73 10.02 -7.84
N SER A 198 -5.89 10.85 -8.87
CA SER A 198 -7.02 11.76 -9.03
C SER A 198 -8.40 11.09 -9.05
N ASN A 199 -8.46 9.83 -9.48
CA ASN A 199 -9.72 9.10 -9.70
C ASN A 199 -10.06 8.13 -8.56
N ILE A 200 -9.16 8.01 -7.57
CA ILE A 200 -9.31 6.97 -6.53
C ILE A 200 -10.53 7.22 -5.64
N THR A 201 -10.84 8.48 -5.31
CA THR A 201 -12.02 8.83 -4.50
C THR A 201 -13.32 8.39 -5.16
N GLU A 202 -13.50 8.70 -6.44
CA GLU A 202 -14.68 8.31 -7.19
C GLU A 202 -14.83 6.79 -7.27
N CYS A 203 -13.74 6.10 -7.60
CA CYS A 203 -13.78 4.65 -7.75
C CYS A 203 -14.02 3.91 -6.43
N VAL A 204 -13.44 4.37 -5.33
CA VAL A 204 -13.66 3.78 -3.99
C VAL A 204 -15.11 3.97 -3.56
N ASN A 205 -15.69 5.16 -3.74
CA ASN A 205 -17.09 5.43 -3.44
C ASN A 205 -18.02 4.56 -4.29
N TYR A 206 -17.75 4.48 -5.60
CA TYR A 206 -18.49 3.60 -6.51
C TYR A 206 -18.44 2.13 -6.08
N ALA A 207 -17.26 1.63 -5.72
CA ALA A 207 -17.10 0.25 -5.26
C ALA A 207 -17.89 -0.02 -3.97
N GLU A 208 -17.91 0.93 -3.03
CA GLU A 208 -18.68 0.81 -1.79
C GLU A 208 -20.20 0.83 -2.06
N GLU A 209 -20.67 1.67 -2.96
CA GLU A 209 -22.07 1.74 -3.38
C GLU A 209 -22.52 0.45 -4.08
N GLN A 210 -21.69 -0.08 -5.01
CA GLN A 210 -22.02 -1.33 -5.71
C GLN A 210 -22.05 -2.51 -4.71
N ALA A 211 -21.10 -2.60 -3.79
CA ALA A 211 -21.11 -3.62 -2.76
C ALA A 211 -22.43 -3.59 -1.95
N LYS A 212 -22.87 -2.41 -1.52
CA LYS A 212 -24.15 -2.23 -0.82
C LYS A 212 -25.34 -2.65 -1.69
N LYS A 213 -25.36 -2.25 -2.97
CA LYS A 213 -26.43 -2.59 -3.93
C LYS A 213 -26.59 -4.09 -4.13
N PHE A 214 -25.50 -4.83 -4.16
CA PHE A 214 -25.50 -6.29 -4.29
C PHE A 214 -25.58 -7.03 -2.96
N GLY A 215 -25.72 -6.34 -1.82
CA GLY A 215 -25.75 -6.95 -0.50
C GLY A 215 -24.44 -7.64 -0.10
N LEU A 216 -23.34 -7.23 -0.70
CA LEU A 216 -22.02 -7.79 -0.41
C LEU A 216 -21.36 -7.04 0.75
N ARG A 217 -20.72 -7.79 1.63
CA ARG A 217 -19.78 -7.23 2.57
C ARG A 217 -18.43 -7.08 1.88
N ALA A 218 -17.94 -5.86 1.77
CA ALA A 218 -16.72 -5.53 1.03
C ALA A 218 -15.75 -4.71 1.91
N PRO A 219 -15.07 -5.35 2.88
CA PRO A 219 -14.00 -4.70 3.60
C PRO A 219 -12.90 -4.29 2.63
N MET A 220 -12.47 -3.03 2.71
CA MET A 220 -11.50 -2.43 1.78
C MET A 220 -10.21 -2.08 2.49
N VAL A 221 -9.12 -2.33 1.77
CA VAL A 221 -7.77 -1.90 2.12
C VAL A 221 -7.15 -1.19 0.93
N GLY A 222 -6.46 -0.08 1.15
CA GLY A 222 -5.84 0.71 0.09
C GLY A 222 -4.37 0.98 0.33
N HIS A 223 -3.58 0.87 -0.74
CA HIS A 223 -2.22 1.40 -0.86
C HIS A 223 -2.34 2.75 -1.56
N LEU A 224 -2.89 3.76 -0.86
CA LEU A 224 -3.29 5.02 -1.49
C LEU A 224 -2.12 5.80 -2.05
N GLY A 225 -0.90 5.61 -1.50
CA GLY A 225 0.32 6.18 -2.05
C GLY A 225 0.59 5.79 -3.51
N ASP A 226 0.09 4.62 -3.93
CA ASP A 226 0.28 4.07 -5.27
C ASP A 226 -0.98 4.17 -6.14
N GLY A 227 -2.07 4.75 -5.63
CA GLY A 227 -3.36 4.79 -6.33
C GLY A 227 -4.07 3.43 -6.37
N ASN A 228 -3.77 2.54 -5.42
CA ASN A 228 -4.28 1.18 -5.40
C ASN A 228 -5.21 0.92 -4.21
N PHE A 229 -6.28 0.16 -4.45
CA PHE A 229 -7.08 -0.42 -3.38
C PHE A 229 -7.61 -1.80 -3.73
N LEU A 230 -7.94 -2.55 -2.70
CA LEU A 230 -8.45 -3.91 -2.78
C LEU A 230 -9.74 -4.01 -1.98
N SER A 231 -10.71 -4.75 -2.48
CA SER A 231 -11.86 -5.21 -1.70
C SER A 231 -11.70 -6.71 -1.41
N LEU A 232 -11.84 -7.08 -0.16
CA LEU A 232 -11.71 -8.47 0.28
C LEU A 232 -13.11 -9.09 0.37
N ILE A 233 -13.56 -9.63 -0.74
CA ILE A 233 -14.88 -10.24 -0.87
C ILE A 233 -14.78 -11.70 -0.43
N HIS A 234 -15.74 -12.14 0.39
CA HIS A 234 -15.83 -13.55 0.80
C HIS A 234 -16.87 -14.27 -0.05
N ILE A 235 -16.50 -15.45 -0.49
CA ILE A 235 -17.35 -16.36 -1.29
C ILE A 235 -17.49 -17.68 -0.56
#